data_621cfc5659c62d5739055a25742d1280
#
_entry.id   621cfc5659c62d5739055a25742d1280
#
_cell.length_a   1.000
_cell.length_b   1.000
_cell.length_c   1.000
_cell.angle_alpha   90.00
_cell.angle_beta   90.00
_cell.angle_gamma   90.00
#
_symmetry.space_group_name_H-M   'P 1'
#
loop_
_entity.id
_entity.type
_entity.pdbx_description
1 polymer ?
#
loop_
_entity_poly.entity_id
_entity_poly.type
_entity_poly.pdbx_seq_one_letter_code
_entity_poly.pdbx_strand_id
1 'polypeptide(L)'
;MKNRNTTKLTLIQDTREQLPLDFSPFPDVAVEVAKLWPGDYSVKGYEKSIAFERKSVSDLIGTMKNGYAGRHALRRLRFDEELEEFERHYDRAFVIVEPDALGSIHEAATLKHLIPQMPTYQPSAAEQIDRALYRSIIEPRLVWAFVRALSVEYGCHVYLAANREDAAAEIVEIARKYVASRRQVVHRSAPQPADESAPWN
;
A
#
# COMPACT_ATOMS: atom_id res chain seq x y z
N MET A 1 -21.53 19.88 21.29
CA MET A 1 -20.87 18.77 20.54
C MET A 1 -21.01 19.07 19.05
N LYS A 2 -19.91 19.45 18.37
CA LYS A 2 -19.95 19.68 16.92
C LYS A 2 -20.06 18.33 16.23
N ASN A 3 -21.18 18.09 15.56
CA ASN A 3 -21.39 16.97 14.65
C ASN A 3 -20.28 17.07 13.59
N ARG A 4 -19.19 16.29 13.73
CA ARG A 4 -18.25 16.10 12.64
C ARG A 4 -19.00 15.26 11.61
N ASN A 5 -19.44 15.91 10.56
CA ASN A 5 -19.94 15.26 9.36
C ASN A 5 -18.77 14.44 8.81
N THR A 6 -18.56 13.25 9.33
CA THR A 6 -17.55 12.30 8.83
C THR A 6 -18.03 11.83 7.47
N THR A 7 -17.54 12.47 6.44
CA THR A 7 -17.83 12.04 5.09
C THR A 7 -17.34 10.61 4.94
N LYS A 8 -18.25 9.71 4.66
CA LYS A 8 -17.98 8.28 4.49
C LYS A 8 -16.90 8.10 3.42
N LEU A 9 -15.79 7.49 3.78
CA LEU A 9 -14.74 7.09 2.85
C LEU A 9 -15.19 5.81 2.14
N THR A 10 -15.02 5.74 0.82
CA THR A 10 -15.22 4.49 0.09
C THR A 10 -13.90 4.11 -0.58
N LEU A 11 -13.38 2.96 -0.21
CA LEU A 11 -12.24 2.34 -0.87
C LEU A 11 -12.73 1.47 -2.03
N ILE A 12 -11.96 1.41 -3.09
CA ILE A 12 -12.12 0.45 -4.18
C ILE A 12 -11.08 -0.63 -3.98
N GLN A 13 -11.53 -1.89 -3.96
CA GLN A 13 -10.68 -3.07 -3.93
C GLN A 13 -10.68 -3.72 -5.31
N ASP A 14 -9.50 -4.09 -5.81
CA ASP A 14 -9.40 -4.79 -7.09
C ASP A 14 -10.07 -6.17 -7.05
N THR A 15 -10.73 -6.52 -8.15
CA THR A 15 -11.40 -7.83 -8.30
C THR A 15 -10.46 -9.03 -8.25
N ARG A 16 -9.16 -8.82 -8.42
CA ARG A 16 -8.13 -9.87 -8.42
C ARG A 16 -7.49 -10.07 -7.05
N GLU A 17 -7.81 -9.21 -6.06
CA GLU A 17 -7.30 -9.34 -4.71
C GLU A 17 -7.84 -10.61 -4.04
N GLN A 18 -6.96 -11.58 -3.81
CA GLN A 18 -7.33 -12.91 -3.30
C GLN A 18 -7.39 -12.97 -1.76
N LEU A 19 -6.63 -12.12 -1.09
CA LEU A 19 -6.56 -12.06 0.36
C LEU A 19 -6.81 -10.62 0.84
N PRO A 20 -8.04 -10.10 0.70
CA PRO A 20 -8.33 -8.71 1.02
C PRO A 20 -8.04 -8.37 2.48
N LEU A 21 -7.70 -7.11 2.72
CA LEU A 21 -7.56 -6.57 4.07
C LEU A 21 -8.93 -6.43 4.72
N ASP A 22 -8.98 -6.57 6.04
CA ASP A 22 -10.19 -6.33 6.82
C ASP A 22 -10.30 -4.84 7.19
N PHE A 23 -11.32 -4.18 6.63
CA PHE A 23 -11.65 -2.79 6.95
C PHE A 23 -12.83 -2.66 7.91
N SER A 24 -13.34 -3.76 8.46
CA SER A 24 -14.46 -3.76 9.42
C SER A 24 -14.20 -2.94 10.71
N PRO A 25 -12.94 -2.78 11.18
CA PRO A 25 -12.65 -1.91 12.31
C PRO A 25 -12.89 -0.42 12.04
N PHE A 26 -13.14 -0.01 10.78
CA PHE A 26 -13.34 1.38 10.38
C PHE A 26 -14.80 1.61 9.95
N PRO A 27 -15.73 1.92 10.87
CA PRO A 27 -17.18 1.95 10.58
C PRO A 27 -17.60 3.06 9.61
N ASP A 28 -16.74 4.07 9.39
CA ASP A 28 -16.93 5.14 8.42
C ASP A 28 -16.32 4.84 7.04
N VAL A 29 -15.74 3.63 6.86
CA VAL A 29 -15.18 3.16 5.61
C VAL A 29 -16.10 2.13 4.97
N ALA A 30 -16.40 2.32 3.70
CA ALA A 30 -17.03 1.31 2.86
C ALA A 30 -16.02 0.75 1.87
N VAL A 31 -16.21 -0.49 1.45
CA VAL A 31 -15.40 -1.12 0.40
C VAL A 31 -16.32 -1.51 -0.76
N GLU A 32 -15.95 -1.12 -1.96
CA GLU A 32 -16.56 -1.57 -3.20
C GLU A 32 -15.52 -2.37 -3.99
N VAL A 33 -15.97 -3.45 -4.64
CA VAL A 33 -15.09 -4.28 -5.46
C VAL A 33 -15.25 -3.88 -6.92
N ALA A 34 -14.16 -3.47 -7.54
CA ALA A 34 -14.13 -3.10 -8.96
C ALA A 34 -12.75 -3.41 -9.55
N LYS A 35 -12.67 -3.46 -10.88
CA LYS A 35 -11.39 -3.67 -11.55
C LYS A 35 -10.54 -2.40 -11.42
N LEU A 36 -9.33 -2.57 -10.90
CA LEU A 36 -8.28 -1.56 -10.87
C LEU A 36 -7.11 -1.96 -11.78
N TRP A 37 -6.37 -0.97 -12.26
CA TRP A 37 -5.08 -1.17 -12.92
C TRP A 37 -4.32 0.15 -12.99
N PRO A 38 -3.12 0.19 -12.44
CA PRO A 38 -2.52 -0.77 -11.50
C PRO A 38 -3.06 -0.62 -10.08
N GLY A 39 -2.63 -1.49 -9.17
CA GLY A 39 -2.88 -1.47 -7.75
C GLY A 39 -4.00 -2.37 -7.27
N ASP A 40 -3.98 -2.66 -5.98
CA ASP A 40 -4.94 -3.52 -5.29
C ASP A 40 -6.07 -2.73 -4.63
N TYR A 41 -5.78 -1.49 -4.21
CA TYR A 41 -6.76 -0.58 -3.62
C TYR A 41 -6.64 0.83 -4.19
N SER A 42 -7.76 1.55 -4.16
CA SER A 42 -7.85 2.97 -4.47
C SER A 42 -8.96 3.64 -3.66
N VAL A 43 -9.21 4.92 -3.91
CA VAL A 43 -10.29 5.69 -3.31
C VAL A 43 -11.33 6.00 -4.36
N LYS A 44 -12.62 5.76 -4.07
CA LYS A 44 -13.73 6.06 -4.97
C LYS A 44 -13.73 7.52 -5.41
N GLY A 45 -13.78 7.73 -6.71
CA GLY A 45 -13.69 9.05 -7.34
C GLY A 45 -12.26 9.57 -7.54
N TYR A 46 -11.25 8.80 -7.11
CA TYR A 46 -9.83 9.10 -7.27
C TYR A 46 -9.02 7.92 -7.83
N GLU A 47 -9.70 6.98 -8.50
CA GLU A 47 -9.12 5.71 -8.99
C GLU A 47 -7.97 5.93 -10.01
N LYS A 48 -7.86 7.14 -10.55
CA LYS A 48 -6.78 7.55 -11.47
C LYS A 48 -5.78 8.53 -10.83
N SER A 49 -5.86 8.72 -9.54
CA SER A 49 -5.05 9.74 -8.86
C SER A 49 -4.29 9.20 -7.65
N ILE A 50 -4.82 8.18 -6.98
CA ILE A 50 -4.16 7.49 -5.87
C ILE A 50 -4.33 5.99 -6.02
N ALA A 51 -3.25 5.24 -5.77
CA ALA A 51 -3.27 3.79 -5.77
C ALA A 51 -2.45 3.23 -4.63
N PHE A 52 -2.85 2.04 -4.18
CA PHE A 52 -2.15 1.26 -3.18
C PHE A 52 -1.89 -0.13 -3.76
N GLU A 53 -0.62 -0.50 -3.85
CA GLU A 53 -0.16 -1.84 -4.18
C GLU A 53 0.25 -2.54 -2.89
N ARG A 54 -0.26 -3.74 -2.68
CA ARG A 54 0.14 -4.59 -1.54
C ARG A 54 1.18 -5.59 -1.99
N LYS A 55 2.18 -5.78 -1.16
CA LYS A 55 3.23 -6.74 -1.44
C LYS A 55 3.63 -7.48 -0.20
N SER A 56 3.50 -8.80 -0.18
CA SER A 56 4.06 -9.59 0.90
C SER A 56 5.60 -9.52 0.89
N VAL A 57 6.22 -9.74 2.04
CA VAL A 57 7.70 -9.79 2.13
C VAL A 57 8.26 -10.85 1.20
N SER A 58 7.61 -12.03 1.11
CA SER A 58 8.06 -13.11 0.22
C SER A 58 7.95 -12.71 -1.25
N ASP A 59 6.89 -12.02 -1.66
CA ASP A 59 6.72 -11.53 -3.01
C ASP A 59 7.71 -10.43 -3.36
N LEU A 60 7.98 -9.52 -2.42
CA LEU A 60 9.00 -8.47 -2.59
C LEU A 60 10.37 -9.09 -2.85
N ILE A 61 10.79 -10.01 -1.97
CA ILE A 61 12.08 -10.71 -2.10
C ILE A 61 12.11 -11.60 -3.36
N GLY A 62 10.99 -12.26 -3.66
CA GLY A 62 10.84 -13.06 -4.87
C GLY A 62 11.00 -12.23 -6.16
N THR A 63 10.41 -11.05 -6.20
CA THR A 63 10.55 -10.10 -7.31
C THR A 63 12.01 -9.73 -7.55
N MET A 64 12.78 -9.54 -6.48
CA MET A 64 14.20 -9.21 -6.57
C MET A 64 15.09 -10.38 -6.99
N LYS A 65 14.85 -11.59 -6.42
CA LYS A 65 15.67 -12.78 -6.70
C LYS A 65 15.60 -13.23 -8.13
N ASN A 66 14.48 -13.04 -8.78
CA ASN A 66 14.14 -13.72 -10.01
C ASN A 66 14.29 -12.86 -11.28
N GLY A 67 15.02 -11.74 -11.17
CA GLY A 67 15.17 -10.76 -12.25
C GLY A 67 15.86 -11.23 -13.53
N TYR A 68 16.33 -12.50 -13.63
CA TYR A 68 17.19 -12.90 -14.75
C TYR A 68 16.84 -14.21 -15.46
N ALA A 69 15.93 -15.06 -15.00
CA ALA A 69 15.57 -16.28 -15.73
C ALA A 69 14.22 -16.89 -15.34
N GLY A 70 13.46 -17.37 -16.33
CA GLY A 70 12.32 -18.27 -16.16
C GLY A 70 10.99 -17.63 -15.80
N ARG A 71 10.07 -18.42 -15.20
CA ARG A 71 8.71 -17.99 -14.77
C ARG A 71 8.69 -16.76 -13.88
N HIS A 72 9.78 -16.46 -13.23
CA HIS A 72 9.92 -15.34 -12.30
C HIS A 72 10.31 -14.04 -13.01
N ALA A 73 10.93 -14.10 -14.18
CA ALA A 73 11.18 -12.93 -15.01
C ALA A 73 9.85 -12.22 -15.40
N LEU A 74 8.79 -12.99 -15.67
CA LEU A 74 7.48 -12.45 -15.99
C LEU A 74 6.83 -11.71 -14.80
N ARG A 75 7.05 -12.17 -13.56
CA ARG A 75 6.55 -11.47 -12.35
C ARG A 75 7.25 -10.12 -12.15
N ARG A 76 8.54 -10.08 -12.41
CA ARG A 76 9.30 -8.83 -12.33
C ARG A 76 8.86 -7.86 -13.41
N LEU A 77 8.80 -8.30 -14.67
CA LEU A 77 8.34 -7.46 -15.79
C LEU A 77 6.97 -6.86 -15.51
N ARG A 78 6.04 -7.67 -14.99
CA ARG A 78 4.71 -7.18 -14.64
C ARG A 78 4.75 -6.14 -13.51
N PHE A 79 5.57 -6.33 -12.50
CA PHE A 79 5.71 -5.37 -11.41
C PHE A 79 6.40 -4.08 -11.88
N ASP A 80 7.41 -4.19 -12.75
CA ASP A 80 8.04 -3.02 -13.36
C ASP A 80 7.03 -2.24 -14.23
N GLU A 81 6.18 -2.93 -15.00
CA GLU A 81 5.07 -2.32 -15.76
C GLU A 81 4.06 -1.61 -14.83
N GLU A 82 3.69 -2.21 -13.70
CA GLU A 82 2.82 -1.59 -12.70
C GLU A 82 3.46 -0.32 -12.10
N LEU A 83 4.76 -0.35 -11.81
CA LEU A 83 5.50 0.80 -11.29
C LEU A 83 5.58 1.94 -12.31
N GLU A 84 5.84 1.63 -13.57
CA GLU A 84 5.84 2.61 -14.65
C GLU A 84 4.46 3.25 -14.87
N GLU A 85 3.38 2.47 -14.72
CA GLU A 85 2.02 2.99 -14.77
C GLU A 85 1.71 3.91 -13.58
N PHE A 86 2.23 3.58 -12.37
CA PHE A 86 2.11 4.46 -11.21
C PHE A 86 2.80 5.80 -11.47
N GLU A 87 4.03 5.79 -11.97
CA GLU A 87 4.79 7.00 -12.27
C GLU A 87 4.08 7.88 -13.32
N ARG A 88 3.53 7.27 -14.38
CA ARG A 88 2.93 8.01 -15.50
C ARG A 88 1.57 8.61 -15.17
N HIS A 89 0.78 7.95 -14.34
CA HIS A 89 -0.68 8.20 -14.29
C HIS A 89 -1.20 8.58 -12.91
N TYR A 90 -0.40 8.45 -11.84
CA TYR A 90 -0.90 8.69 -10.49
C TYR A 90 -0.21 9.86 -9.80
N ASP A 91 -0.99 10.68 -9.13
CA ASP A 91 -0.45 11.75 -8.29
C ASP A 91 0.27 11.18 -7.06
N ARG A 92 -0.21 10.04 -6.59
CA ARG A 92 0.33 9.33 -5.43
C ARG A 92 0.16 7.82 -5.60
N ALA A 93 1.25 7.10 -5.49
CA ALA A 93 1.28 5.66 -5.43
C ALA A 93 1.96 5.19 -4.15
N PHE A 94 1.38 4.17 -3.53
CA PHE A 94 1.86 3.61 -2.27
C PHE A 94 2.09 2.11 -2.45
N VAL A 95 3.25 1.63 -2.02
CA VAL A 95 3.55 0.20 -1.91
C VAL A 95 3.53 -0.15 -0.43
N ILE A 96 2.52 -0.92 -0.03
CA ILE A 96 2.36 -1.38 1.35
C ILE A 96 2.97 -2.78 1.46
N VAL A 97 4.15 -2.87 2.06
CA VAL A 97 4.80 -4.15 2.31
C VAL A 97 4.28 -4.72 3.61
N GLU A 98 3.66 -5.88 3.54
CA GLU A 98 3.05 -6.53 4.71
C GLU A 98 3.74 -7.85 5.05
N PRO A 99 3.68 -8.30 6.33
CA PRO A 99 4.13 -9.61 6.74
C PRO A 99 3.37 -10.70 5.97
N ASP A 100 4.04 -11.80 5.65
CA ASP A 100 3.36 -12.96 5.06
C ASP A 100 2.26 -13.46 6.01
N ALA A 101 1.05 -13.62 5.50
CA ALA A 101 -0.14 -13.99 6.28
C ALA A 101 -0.04 -15.38 6.94
N LEU A 102 0.82 -16.22 6.39
CA LEU A 102 1.28 -17.46 6.96
C LEU A 102 2.78 -17.32 6.98
N GLY A 103 3.40 -17.24 8.15
CA GLY A 103 4.84 -17.45 8.25
C GLY A 103 5.16 -18.58 7.30
N SER A 104 6.06 -18.39 6.35
CA SER A 104 6.14 -19.22 5.14
C SER A 104 5.89 -20.69 5.51
N ILE A 105 5.03 -21.40 4.76
CA ILE A 105 4.64 -22.80 5.06
C ILE A 105 5.89 -23.65 5.34
N HIS A 106 7.02 -23.28 4.78
CA HIS A 106 8.34 -23.87 5.03
C HIS A 106 8.90 -23.54 6.43
N GLU A 107 8.70 -22.33 6.95
CA GLU A 107 9.14 -21.98 8.32
C GLU A 107 8.18 -22.52 9.37
N ALA A 108 6.88 -22.51 9.12
CA ALA A 108 5.89 -23.13 9.99
C ALA A 108 6.10 -24.65 10.11
N ALA A 109 6.49 -25.34 9.03
CA ALA A 109 6.79 -26.76 9.05
C ALA A 109 8.09 -27.07 9.81
N THR A 110 9.11 -26.21 9.72
CA THR A 110 10.40 -26.40 10.38
C THR A 110 10.35 -25.97 11.85
N LEU A 111 9.61 -24.91 12.18
CA LEU A 111 9.45 -24.42 13.56
C LEU A 111 8.40 -25.18 14.37
N LYS A 112 7.41 -25.80 13.73
CA LYS A 112 6.39 -26.61 14.41
C LYS A 112 6.97 -27.77 15.22
N HIS A 113 8.14 -28.25 14.87
CA HIS A 113 8.86 -29.31 15.61
C HIS A 113 9.76 -28.78 16.73
N LEU A 114 10.10 -27.49 16.71
CA LEU A 114 11.07 -26.92 17.67
C LEU A 114 10.42 -26.06 18.77
N ILE A 115 9.17 -25.60 18.60
CA ILE A 115 8.54 -24.68 19.56
C ILE A 115 7.05 -25.05 19.75
N PRO A 116 6.72 -26.01 20.63
CA PRO A 116 5.33 -26.45 20.83
C PRO A 116 4.42 -25.44 21.54
N GLN A 117 4.87 -24.34 22.09
CA GLN A 117 4.08 -23.48 22.97
C GLN A 117 4.44 -21.98 22.95
N MET A 118 5.01 -21.45 21.90
CA MET A 118 5.08 -19.99 21.82
C MET A 118 3.76 -19.41 21.30
N PRO A 119 3.21 -18.37 21.97
CA PRO A 119 2.11 -17.60 21.38
C PRO A 119 2.52 -17.14 19.99
N THR A 120 1.59 -17.10 19.06
CA THR A 120 1.77 -16.80 17.65
C THR A 120 2.32 -15.38 17.44
N TYR A 121 3.61 -15.22 17.74
CA TYR A 121 4.33 -14.00 17.37
C TYR A 121 4.54 -14.01 15.86
N GLN A 122 3.86 -13.08 15.17
CA GLN A 122 4.09 -12.83 13.76
C GLN A 122 5.06 -11.64 13.64
N PRO A 123 6.26 -11.84 13.08
CA PRO A 123 7.19 -10.74 12.89
C PRO A 123 6.63 -9.73 11.87
N SER A 124 6.89 -8.45 12.10
CA SER A 124 6.57 -7.37 11.18
C SER A 124 7.25 -7.56 9.82
N ALA A 125 6.79 -6.82 8.79
CA ALA A 125 7.42 -6.85 7.48
C ALA A 125 8.91 -6.49 7.56
N ALA A 126 9.29 -5.50 8.37
CA ALA A 126 10.69 -5.13 8.56
C ALA A 126 11.51 -6.26 9.16
N GLU A 127 11.01 -6.92 10.22
CA GLU A 127 11.70 -8.06 10.84
C GLU A 127 11.76 -9.28 9.92
N GLN A 128 10.73 -9.50 9.08
CA GLN A 128 10.76 -10.57 8.08
C GLN A 128 11.81 -10.30 7.01
N ILE A 129 11.92 -9.04 6.55
CA ILE A 129 12.97 -8.63 5.61
C ILE A 129 14.32 -8.91 6.22
N ASP A 130 14.60 -8.45 7.43
CA ASP A 130 15.88 -8.65 8.11
C ASP A 130 16.22 -10.14 8.31
N ARG A 131 15.23 -10.95 8.70
CA ARG A 131 15.42 -12.42 8.84
C ARG A 131 15.69 -13.10 7.49
N ALA A 132 14.95 -12.70 6.44
CA ALA A 132 15.16 -13.24 5.10
C ALA A 132 16.53 -12.87 4.54
N LEU A 133 17.02 -11.66 4.86
CA LEU A 133 18.36 -11.21 4.50
C LEU A 133 19.45 -11.98 5.22
N TYR A 134 19.28 -12.23 6.52
CA TYR A 134 20.24 -13.03 7.30
C TYR A 134 20.40 -14.47 6.79
N ARG A 135 19.32 -15.02 6.19
CA ARG A 135 19.29 -16.40 5.66
C ARG A 135 19.51 -16.52 4.16
N SER A 136 19.53 -15.41 3.43
CA SER A 136 19.56 -15.43 1.97
C SER A 136 20.94 -15.09 1.41
N ILE A 137 21.21 -15.60 0.21
CA ILE A 137 22.36 -15.22 -0.60
C ILE A 137 22.23 -13.75 -1.10
N ILE A 138 21.08 -13.09 -0.86
CA ILE A 138 20.88 -11.70 -1.24
C ILE A 138 21.52 -10.80 -0.20
N GLU A 139 22.42 -9.95 -0.65
CA GLU A 139 23.02 -8.95 0.22
C GLU A 139 21.96 -7.95 0.69
N PRO A 140 21.90 -7.64 2.01
CA PRO A 140 20.96 -6.68 2.59
C PRO A 140 20.87 -5.36 1.83
N ARG A 141 22.02 -4.86 1.37
CA ARG A 141 22.11 -3.62 0.59
C ARG A 141 21.25 -3.63 -0.68
N LEU A 142 21.03 -4.79 -1.32
CA LEU A 142 20.23 -4.89 -2.54
C LEU A 142 18.74 -4.73 -2.26
N VAL A 143 18.22 -5.31 -1.16
CA VAL A 143 16.80 -5.13 -0.80
C VAL A 143 16.52 -3.67 -0.46
N TRP A 144 17.37 -3.06 0.35
CA TRP A 144 17.19 -1.64 0.69
C TRP A 144 17.45 -0.70 -0.49
N ALA A 145 18.31 -1.10 -1.44
CA ALA A 145 18.45 -0.39 -2.70
C ALA A 145 17.16 -0.47 -3.53
N PHE A 146 16.53 -1.64 -3.59
CA PHE A 146 15.26 -1.82 -4.29
C PHE A 146 14.13 -1.01 -3.65
N VAL A 147 13.97 -1.05 -2.33
CA VAL A 147 12.99 -0.21 -1.61
C VAL A 147 13.20 1.28 -1.89
N ARG A 148 14.46 1.73 -1.93
CA ARG A 148 14.77 3.11 -2.30
C ARG A 148 14.45 3.42 -3.76
N ALA A 149 14.71 2.47 -4.67
CA ALA A 149 14.38 2.64 -6.09
C ALA A 149 12.87 2.84 -6.30
N LEU A 150 12.02 2.11 -5.57
CA LEU A 150 10.58 2.34 -5.60
C LEU A 150 10.21 3.79 -5.32
N SER A 151 10.92 4.45 -4.41
CA SER A 151 10.64 5.84 -4.04
C SER A 151 11.32 6.85 -4.96
N VAL A 152 12.55 6.59 -5.41
CA VAL A 152 13.37 7.56 -6.15
C VAL A 152 13.13 7.48 -7.65
N GLU A 153 13.01 6.26 -8.19
CA GLU A 153 12.87 6.02 -9.62
C GLU A 153 11.41 6.04 -10.07
N TYR A 154 10.50 5.52 -9.25
CA TYR A 154 9.08 5.38 -9.60
C TYR A 154 8.14 6.29 -8.78
N GLY A 155 8.68 7.14 -7.91
CA GLY A 155 7.87 8.06 -7.10
C GLY A 155 6.90 7.40 -6.12
N CYS A 156 7.03 6.10 -5.86
CA CYS A 156 6.16 5.36 -4.95
C CYS A 156 6.53 5.60 -3.49
N HIS A 157 5.55 5.84 -2.64
CA HIS A 157 5.75 5.86 -1.20
C HIS A 157 5.73 4.43 -0.65
N VAL A 158 6.78 3.99 0.04
CA VAL A 158 6.85 2.64 0.61
C VAL A 158 6.56 2.67 2.10
N TYR A 159 5.62 1.84 2.55
CA TYR A 159 5.28 1.62 3.94
C TYR A 159 5.51 0.16 4.34
N LEU A 160 6.17 -0.06 5.49
CA LEU A 160 6.42 -1.40 6.02
C LEU A 160 5.47 -1.67 7.18
N ALA A 161 4.42 -2.41 6.92
CA ALA A 161 3.40 -2.70 7.91
C ALA A 161 3.91 -3.64 9.03
N ALA A 162 3.47 -3.40 10.25
CA ALA A 162 3.74 -4.28 11.36
C ALA A 162 2.94 -5.60 11.28
N ASN A 163 1.72 -5.51 10.74
CA ASN A 163 0.79 -6.63 10.51
C ASN A 163 -0.25 -6.21 9.46
N ARG A 164 -1.23 -7.09 9.17
CA ARG A 164 -2.29 -6.79 8.18
C ARG A 164 -3.26 -5.71 8.66
N GLU A 165 -3.52 -5.64 9.95
CA GLU A 165 -4.36 -4.62 10.57
C GLU A 165 -3.70 -3.23 10.44
N ASP A 166 -2.39 -3.16 10.63
CA ASP A 166 -1.60 -1.95 10.41
C ASP A 166 -1.61 -1.53 8.94
N ALA A 167 -1.46 -2.48 8.00
CA ALA A 167 -1.59 -2.21 6.56
C ALA A 167 -2.96 -1.61 6.21
N ALA A 168 -4.05 -2.17 6.76
CA ALA A 168 -5.40 -1.64 6.55
C ALA A 168 -5.56 -0.23 7.14
N ALA A 169 -5.05 -0.02 8.37
CA ALA A 169 -5.11 1.27 9.05
C ALA A 169 -4.36 2.36 8.25
N GLU A 170 -3.18 2.04 7.74
CA GLU A 170 -2.37 2.98 6.98
C GLU A 170 -3.05 3.37 5.66
N ILE A 171 -3.62 2.40 4.92
CA ILE A 171 -4.41 2.70 3.71
C ILE A 171 -5.55 3.69 4.03
N VAL A 172 -6.29 3.44 5.12
CA VAL A 172 -7.41 4.30 5.53
C VAL A 172 -6.93 5.70 5.89
N GLU A 173 -5.86 5.83 6.68
CA GLU A 173 -5.32 7.13 7.09
C GLU A 173 -4.77 7.93 5.92
N ILE A 174 -4.03 7.31 5.01
CA ILE A 174 -3.53 7.94 3.78
C ILE A 174 -4.71 8.39 2.92
N ALA A 175 -5.69 7.52 2.69
CA ALA A 175 -6.87 7.83 1.88
C ALA A 175 -7.65 9.03 2.45
N ARG A 176 -7.88 9.07 3.79
CA ARG A 176 -8.52 10.20 4.46
C ARG A 176 -7.77 11.51 4.26
N LYS A 177 -6.44 11.49 4.47
CA LYS A 177 -5.59 12.67 4.29
C LYS A 177 -5.58 13.13 2.83
N TYR A 178 -5.54 12.20 1.90
CA TYR A 178 -5.57 12.51 0.47
C TYR A 178 -6.89 13.21 0.09
N VAL A 179 -8.03 12.64 0.43
CA VAL A 179 -9.34 13.22 0.14
C VAL A 179 -9.50 14.60 0.79
N ALA A 180 -9.07 14.75 2.05
CA ALA A 180 -9.13 16.03 2.75
C ALA A 180 -8.29 17.12 2.05
N SER A 181 -7.08 16.76 1.58
CA SER A 181 -6.20 17.70 0.88
C SER A 181 -6.80 18.18 -0.45
N ARG A 182 -7.44 17.28 -1.20
CA ARG A 182 -8.08 17.62 -2.48
C ARG A 182 -9.28 18.56 -2.32
N ARG A 183 -10.07 18.38 -1.26
CA ARG A 183 -11.19 19.29 -0.94
C ARG A 183 -10.70 20.69 -0.61
N GLN A 184 -9.59 20.84 0.10
CA GLN A 184 -9.03 22.15 0.42
C GLN A 184 -8.55 22.91 -0.82
N VAL A 185 -8.00 22.21 -1.80
CA VAL A 185 -7.56 22.82 -3.07
C VAL A 185 -8.77 23.37 -3.83
N VAL A 186 -9.86 22.62 -3.93
CA VAL A 186 -11.09 23.06 -4.59
C VAL A 186 -11.67 24.31 -3.93
N HIS A 187 -11.69 24.36 -2.60
CA HIS A 187 -12.18 25.55 -1.88
C HIS A 187 -11.29 26.80 -2.03
N ARG A 188 -9.98 26.62 -2.21
CA ARG A 188 -9.05 27.75 -2.44
C ARG A 188 -9.10 28.29 -3.87
N SER A 189 -9.47 27.48 -4.82
CA SER A 189 -9.61 27.86 -6.24
C SER A 189 -11.01 28.36 -6.61
N ALA A 190 -11.99 28.27 -5.73
CA ALA A 190 -13.29 28.87 -5.93
C ALA A 190 -13.14 30.42 -5.92
N PRO A 191 -13.69 31.13 -6.93
CA PRO A 191 -13.65 32.60 -6.90
C PRO A 191 -14.33 33.08 -5.60
N GLN A 192 -13.65 33.95 -4.86
CA GLN A 192 -14.24 34.61 -3.73
C GLN A 192 -15.43 35.44 -4.24
N PRO A 193 -16.58 35.43 -3.53
CA PRO A 193 -17.65 36.34 -3.87
C PRO A 193 -17.09 37.76 -3.86
N ALA A 194 -17.39 38.52 -4.90
CA ALA A 194 -16.98 39.91 -4.97
C ALA A 194 -17.46 40.62 -3.71
N ASP A 195 -16.55 41.33 -3.03
CA ASP A 195 -16.91 42.15 -1.90
C ASP A 195 -17.75 43.33 -2.40
N GLU A 196 -19.07 43.18 -2.38
CA GLU A 196 -20.03 44.25 -2.77
C GLU A 196 -19.98 45.45 -1.84
N SER A 197 -19.13 45.45 -0.80
CA SER A 197 -19.01 46.54 0.15
C SER A 197 -17.93 47.57 -0.19
N ALA A 198 -17.22 47.44 -1.31
CA ALA A 198 -16.26 48.44 -1.72
C ALA A 198 -16.97 49.70 -2.21
N PRO A 199 -16.83 50.84 -1.51
CA PRO A 199 -17.46 52.08 -1.96
C PRO A 199 -16.80 52.55 -3.26
N TRP A 200 -17.61 52.84 -4.24
CA TRP A 200 -17.19 53.50 -5.49
C TRP A 200 -16.62 54.87 -5.17
N ASN A 201 -15.31 55.05 -5.31
CA ASN A 201 -14.69 56.39 -5.38
C ASN A 201 -14.45 56.78 -6.82
#